data_b7f8c688ab7955596d1b07ad21d10df0
#
_entry.id   b7f8c688ab7955596d1b07ad21d10df0
#
_cell.length_a   1.000
_cell.length_b   1.000
_cell.length_c   1.000
_cell.angle_alpha   90.00
_cell.angle_beta   90.00
_cell.angle_gamma   90.00
#
_symmetry.space_group_name_H-M   'P 1'
#
loop_
_entity.id
_entity.type
_entity.pdbx_description
1 polymer ?
#
loop_
_entity_poly.entity_id
_entity_poly.type
_entity_poly.pdbx_seq_one_letter_code
_entity_poly.pdbx_strand_id
1 'polypeptide(L)'
;MYKRQAQQVNRIILTRPAVEAGEKLGFLPGDLQQKVDPYLRPLYHALFDMLGAETYQKYLERGNIEVAPLAYMRGRTLDDSFIILDEAQNTTPEQMKMFLTRLGFNSKMVITGDVTQIDLPDGRKSGLKDVMSVLKHIDDIAQVHFNEKDVVRHRLVQNIIKAYEEREGKGQK
;
A
#
# COMPACT_ATOMS: atom_id res chain seq x y z
N MET A 1 11.15 -10.79 1.55
CA MET A 1 12.30 -11.42 0.90
C MET A 1 12.66 -12.77 1.50
N TYR A 2 12.86 -12.89 2.79
CA TYR A 2 13.20 -14.14 3.48
C TYR A 2 12.29 -15.33 3.10
N LYS A 3 10.97 -15.12 3.06
CA LYS A 3 10.00 -16.20 2.71
C LYS A 3 10.18 -16.75 1.30
N ARG A 4 10.58 -15.91 0.34
CA ARG A 4 10.89 -16.38 -1.01
C ARG A 4 12.24 -17.10 -1.07
N GLN A 5 13.26 -16.58 -0.39
CA GLN A 5 14.56 -17.24 -0.27
C GLN A 5 14.44 -18.63 0.40
N ALA A 6 13.51 -18.76 1.36
CA ALA A 6 13.14 -20.03 1.96
C ALA A 6 12.17 -20.89 1.12
N GLN A 7 11.93 -20.51 -0.15
CA GLN A 7 11.00 -21.17 -1.09
C GLN A 7 9.56 -21.33 -0.56
N GLN A 8 9.14 -20.44 0.34
CA GLN A 8 7.78 -20.44 0.88
C GLN A 8 6.77 -19.75 -0.04
N VAL A 9 7.24 -18.93 -0.97
CA VAL A 9 6.45 -18.25 -2.01
C VAL A 9 7.26 -18.10 -3.29
N ASN A 10 6.59 -18.10 -4.43
CA ASN A 10 7.22 -18.00 -5.74
C ASN A 10 7.46 -16.55 -6.16
N ARG A 11 6.60 -15.63 -5.73
CA ARG A 11 6.65 -14.22 -6.15
C ARG A 11 6.23 -13.27 -5.03
N ILE A 12 6.64 -12.03 -5.21
CA ILE A 12 6.23 -10.89 -4.38
C ILE A 12 5.41 -9.97 -5.26
N ILE A 13 4.22 -9.60 -4.80
CA ILE A 13 3.33 -8.67 -5.50
C ILE A 13 3.15 -7.45 -4.61
N LEU A 14 3.53 -6.28 -5.14
CA LEU A 14 3.32 -5.00 -4.49
C LEU A 14 2.27 -4.23 -5.25
N THR A 15 1.30 -3.70 -4.54
CA THR A 15 0.22 -2.93 -5.13
C THR A 15 -0.12 -1.71 -4.28
N ARG A 16 -0.66 -0.70 -4.92
CA ARG A 16 -1.05 0.56 -4.30
C ARG A 16 -2.29 1.10 -5.01
N PRO A 17 -3.25 1.71 -4.29
CA PRO A 17 -4.31 2.44 -4.95
C PRO A 17 -3.73 3.66 -5.68
N ALA A 18 -4.17 3.91 -6.89
CA ALA A 18 -3.91 5.18 -7.57
C ALA A 18 -5.01 6.14 -7.14
N VAL A 19 -4.67 7.07 -6.24
CA VAL A 19 -5.59 8.11 -5.76
C VAL A 19 -5.13 9.44 -6.30
N GLU A 20 -6.05 10.19 -6.87
CA GLU A 20 -5.80 11.53 -7.34
C GLU A 20 -5.69 12.50 -6.15
N ALA A 21 -4.49 12.66 -5.61
CA ALA A 21 -4.21 13.67 -4.57
C ALA A 21 -4.21 15.07 -5.22
N GLY A 22 -5.41 15.64 -5.37
CA GLY A 22 -5.58 17.02 -5.88
C GLY A 22 -5.45 17.22 -7.39
N GLU A 23 -4.80 16.32 -8.12
CA GLU A 23 -4.69 16.38 -9.58
C GLU A 23 -5.46 15.21 -10.21
N LYS A 24 -6.40 15.54 -11.10
CA LYS A 24 -7.18 14.49 -11.78
C LYS A 24 -6.30 13.78 -12.81
N LEU A 25 -6.15 12.46 -12.71
CA LEU A 25 -5.42 11.58 -13.65
C LEU A 25 -5.80 11.85 -15.13
N GLY A 26 -7.01 12.32 -15.38
CA GLY A 26 -7.49 12.71 -16.71
C GLY A 26 -6.73 13.84 -17.36
N PHE A 27 -6.08 14.73 -16.61
CA PHE A 27 -5.34 15.88 -17.13
C PHE A 27 -3.85 15.60 -17.37
N LEU A 28 -3.32 14.47 -16.90
CA LEU A 28 -1.92 14.11 -17.15
C LEU A 28 -1.78 13.58 -18.59
N PRO A 29 -0.76 14.02 -19.34
CA PRO A 29 -0.45 13.46 -20.65
C PRO A 29 0.06 12.01 -20.51
N GLY A 30 -0.18 11.20 -21.55
CA GLY A 30 0.29 9.82 -21.60
C GLY A 30 -0.81 8.76 -21.48
N ASP A 31 -0.41 7.50 -21.63
CA ASP A 31 -1.30 6.35 -21.45
C ASP A 31 -1.60 6.11 -19.97
N LEU A 32 -2.50 5.15 -19.69
CA LEU A 32 -2.91 4.83 -18.33
C LEU A 32 -1.73 4.39 -17.47
N GLN A 33 -0.79 3.65 -18.03
CA GLN A 33 0.38 3.15 -17.31
C GLN A 33 1.32 4.28 -16.90
N GLN A 34 1.57 5.22 -17.80
CA GLN A 34 2.36 6.43 -17.51
C GLN A 34 1.73 7.30 -16.44
N LYS A 35 0.39 7.39 -16.42
CA LYS A 35 -0.36 8.15 -15.42
C LYS A 35 -0.31 7.53 -14.02
N VAL A 36 -0.23 6.21 -13.94
CA VAL A 36 -0.20 5.47 -12.66
C VAL A 36 1.23 5.30 -12.12
N ASP A 37 2.24 5.34 -12.98
CA ASP A 37 3.65 5.16 -12.60
C ASP A 37 4.11 6.03 -11.42
N PRO A 38 3.80 7.33 -11.33
CA PRO A 38 4.20 8.15 -10.19
C PRO A 38 3.74 7.61 -8.83
N TYR A 39 2.57 6.98 -8.76
CA TYR A 39 2.05 6.38 -7.52
C TYR A 39 2.77 5.11 -7.13
N LEU A 40 3.40 4.42 -8.07
CA LEU A 40 4.17 3.20 -7.84
C LEU A 40 5.65 3.45 -7.55
N ARG A 41 6.16 4.66 -7.86
CA ARG A 41 7.57 5.02 -7.64
C ARG A 41 8.10 4.74 -6.24
N PRO A 42 7.39 5.03 -5.15
CA PRO A 42 7.87 4.72 -3.81
C PRO A 42 8.13 3.21 -3.61
N LEU A 43 7.32 2.35 -4.23
CA LEU A 43 7.51 0.89 -4.18
C LEU A 43 8.75 0.47 -4.97
N TYR A 44 9.00 1.06 -6.14
CA TYR A 44 10.21 0.81 -6.93
C TYR A 44 11.46 1.24 -6.18
N HIS A 45 11.45 2.43 -5.54
CA HIS A 45 12.58 2.92 -4.78
C HIS A 45 12.89 2.01 -3.59
N ALA A 46 11.87 1.63 -2.82
CA ALA A 46 12.05 0.71 -1.69
C ALA A 46 12.64 -0.64 -2.12
N LEU A 47 12.19 -1.20 -3.24
CA LEU A 47 12.75 -2.42 -3.80
C LEU A 47 14.20 -2.23 -4.25
N PHE A 48 14.50 -1.11 -4.87
CA PHE A 48 15.83 -0.77 -5.33
C PHE A 48 16.83 -0.63 -4.18
N ASP A 49 16.43 0.08 -3.12
CA ASP A 49 17.24 0.26 -1.91
C ASP A 49 17.49 -1.07 -1.18
N MET A 50 16.49 -1.95 -1.15
CA MET A 50 16.59 -3.24 -0.45
C MET A 50 17.37 -4.30 -1.23
N LEU A 51 17.36 -4.27 -2.56
CA LEU A 51 17.86 -5.34 -3.42
C LEU A 51 19.12 -4.97 -4.19
N GLY A 52 19.33 -3.69 -4.42
CA GLY A 52 20.24 -3.18 -5.43
C GLY A 52 19.71 -3.36 -6.86
N ALA A 53 20.26 -2.57 -7.77
CA ALA A 53 19.79 -2.47 -9.16
C ALA A 53 19.72 -3.81 -9.91
N GLU A 54 20.83 -4.54 -9.89
CA GLU A 54 20.96 -5.79 -10.66
C GLU A 54 20.01 -6.88 -10.18
N THR A 55 19.89 -7.05 -8.86
CA THR A 55 19.01 -8.08 -8.28
C THR A 55 17.55 -7.75 -8.52
N TYR A 56 17.18 -6.46 -8.38
CA TYR A 56 15.84 -5.98 -8.65
C TYR A 56 15.45 -6.26 -10.11
N GLN A 57 16.29 -5.84 -11.07
CA GLN A 57 16.05 -6.05 -12.49
C GLN A 57 15.86 -7.52 -12.83
N LYS A 58 16.77 -8.38 -12.34
CA LYS A 58 16.69 -9.83 -12.54
C LYS A 58 15.40 -10.46 -12.02
N TYR A 59 14.90 -9.97 -10.87
CA TYR A 59 13.68 -10.51 -10.29
C TYR A 59 12.41 -10.00 -11.00
N LEU A 60 12.46 -8.79 -11.51
CA LEU A 60 11.39 -8.22 -12.32
C LEU A 60 11.24 -8.99 -13.65
N GLU A 61 12.35 -9.18 -14.38
CA GLU A 61 12.39 -9.93 -15.65
C GLU A 61 11.91 -11.39 -15.50
N ARG A 62 12.20 -12.00 -14.36
CA ARG A 62 11.76 -13.38 -14.05
C ARG A 62 10.34 -13.46 -13.54
N GLY A 63 9.62 -12.36 -13.40
CA GLY A 63 8.29 -12.33 -12.83
C GLY A 63 8.23 -12.69 -11.33
N ASN A 64 9.38 -12.67 -10.64
CA ASN A 64 9.43 -12.96 -9.20
C ASN A 64 9.01 -11.74 -8.35
N ILE A 65 9.07 -10.55 -8.92
CA ILE A 65 8.54 -9.32 -8.35
C ILE A 65 7.59 -8.72 -9.37
N GLU A 66 6.42 -8.34 -8.91
CA GLU A 66 5.42 -7.61 -9.69
C GLU A 66 5.05 -6.34 -8.90
N VAL A 67 5.07 -5.20 -9.56
CA VAL A 67 4.55 -3.94 -9.02
C VAL A 67 3.46 -3.46 -9.96
N ALA A 68 2.24 -3.37 -9.45
CA ALA A 68 1.08 -3.04 -10.27
C ALA A 68 0.05 -2.22 -9.47
N PRO A 69 -0.74 -1.36 -10.13
CA PRO A 69 -1.83 -0.65 -9.48
C PRO A 69 -2.92 -1.63 -9.01
N LEU A 70 -3.60 -1.26 -7.92
CA LEU A 70 -4.65 -2.09 -7.30
C LEU A 70 -5.72 -2.55 -8.30
N ALA A 71 -6.08 -1.72 -9.25
CA ALA A 71 -7.08 -2.04 -10.26
C ALA A 71 -6.72 -3.29 -11.09
N TYR A 72 -5.42 -3.59 -11.26
CA TYR A 72 -4.94 -4.75 -12.03
C TYR A 72 -5.05 -6.07 -11.26
N MET A 73 -5.46 -6.04 -10.00
CA MET A 73 -5.70 -7.24 -9.19
C MET A 73 -7.08 -7.84 -9.46
N ARG A 74 -7.99 -7.10 -10.12
CA ARG A 74 -9.35 -7.59 -10.42
C ARG A 74 -9.33 -8.83 -11.30
N GLY A 75 -10.13 -9.83 -10.93
CA GLY A 75 -10.28 -11.08 -11.71
C GLY A 75 -9.11 -12.06 -11.57
N ARG A 76 -8.12 -11.77 -10.71
CA ARG A 76 -6.97 -12.64 -10.48
C ARG A 76 -7.17 -13.51 -9.24
N THR A 77 -6.47 -14.63 -9.17
CA THR A 77 -6.18 -15.40 -7.95
C THR A 77 -4.67 -15.39 -7.74
N LEU A 78 -4.24 -15.00 -6.57
CA LEU A 78 -2.83 -14.75 -6.27
C LEU A 78 -2.28 -15.89 -5.41
N ASP A 79 -1.97 -17.02 -6.08
CA ASP A 79 -1.38 -18.20 -5.45
C ASP A 79 0.13 -18.06 -5.26
N ASP A 80 0.69 -18.79 -4.30
CA ASP A 80 2.13 -18.91 -4.01
C ASP A 80 2.83 -17.56 -3.89
N SER A 81 2.16 -16.56 -3.34
CA SER A 81 2.56 -15.16 -3.40
C SER A 81 2.66 -14.51 -2.02
N PHE A 82 3.64 -13.61 -1.86
CA PHE A 82 3.66 -12.64 -0.77
C PHE A 82 3.16 -11.30 -1.33
N ILE A 83 1.99 -10.86 -0.86
CA ILE A 83 1.25 -9.75 -1.46
C ILE A 83 1.25 -8.59 -0.47
N ILE A 84 1.61 -7.40 -0.93
CA ILE A 84 1.61 -6.18 -0.11
C ILE A 84 0.70 -5.15 -0.78
N LEU A 85 -0.31 -4.68 -0.06
CA LEU A 85 -1.08 -3.48 -0.41
C LEU A 85 -0.61 -2.34 0.48
N ASP A 86 -0.02 -1.33 -0.12
CA ASP A 86 0.43 -0.11 0.55
C ASP A 86 -0.58 1.03 0.35
N GLU A 87 -0.62 2.02 1.28
CA GLU A 87 -1.56 3.14 1.30
C GLU A 87 -3.04 2.72 1.24
N ALA A 88 -3.36 1.64 1.93
CA ALA A 88 -4.67 0.99 1.86
C ALA A 88 -5.82 1.87 2.40
N GLN A 89 -5.54 2.90 3.22
CA GLN A 89 -6.55 3.88 3.66
C GLN A 89 -7.19 4.61 2.47
N ASN A 90 -6.51 4.66 1.34
CA ASN A 90 -6.94 5.29 0.09
C ASN A 90 -7.70 4.34 -0.83
N THR A 91 -8.16 3.20 -0.33
CA THR A 91 -9.12 2.32 -1.03
C THR A 91 -10.55 2.61 -0.60
N THR A 92 -11.52 2.33 -1.48
CA THR A 92 -12.92 2.23 -1.06
C THR A 92 -13.21 0.85 -0.46
N PRO A 93 -14.33 0.66 0.29
CA PRO A 93 -14.73 -0.66 0.80
C PRO A 93 -14.84 -1.71 -0.31
N GLU A 94 -15.36 -1.35 -1.48
CA GLU A 94 -15.50 -2.25 -2.63
C GLU A 94 -14.14 -2.65 -3.20
N GLN A 95 -13.18 -1.72 -3.28
CA GLN A 95 -11.82 -1.99 -3.72
C GLN A 95 -11.09 -2.89 -2.72
N MET A 96 -11.22 -2.63 -1.42
CA MET A 96 -10.66 -3.46 -0.38
C MET A 96 -11.22 -4.89 -0.43
N LYS A 97 -12.54 -5.05 -0.50
CA LYS A 97 -13.18 -6.35 -0.65
C LYS A 97 -12.72 -7.07 -1.91
N MET A 98 -12.68 -6.36 -3.04
CA MET A 98 -12.18 -6.90 -4.30
C MET A 98 -10.76 -7.44 -4.15
N PHE A 99 -9.87 -6.70 -3.48
CA PHE A 99 -8.48 -7.10 -3.30
C PHE A 99 -8.32 -8.28 -2.34
N LEU A 100 -8.94 -8.25 -1.18
CA LEU A 100 -8.88 -9.32 -0.17
C LEU A 100 -9.31 -10.67 -0.73
N THR A 101 -10.32 -10.67 -1.60
CA THR A 101 -10.82 -11.89 -2.26
C THR A 101 -9.92 -12.40 -3.38
N ARG A 102 -8.74 -11.80 -3.59
CA ARG A 102 -7.68 -12.30 -4.51
C ARG A 102 -6.70 -13.24 -3.83
N LEU A 103 -6.73 -13.36 -2.51
CA LEU A 103 -5.85 -14.26 -1.77
C LEU A 103 -6.04 -15.69 -2.26
N GLY A 104 -4.97 -16.27 -2.77
CA GLY A 104 -4.94 -17.65 -3.24
C GLY A 104 -4.22 -18.60 -2.28
N PHE A 105 -4.06 -19.85 -2.69
CA PHE A 105 -3.38 -20.86 -1.88
C PHE A 105 -1.90 -20.54 -1.68
N ASN A 106 -1.36 -20.97 -0.54
CA ASN A 106 0.05 -20.77 -0.15
C ASN A 106 0.50 -19.31 -0.17
N SER A 107 -0.42 -18.37 -0.01
CA SER A 107 -0.15 -16.94 -0.09
C SER A 107 -0.30 -16.26 1.26
N LYS A 108 0.43 -15.15 1.43
CA LYS A 108 0.28 -14.23 2.55
C LYS A 108 0.03 -12.83 2.05
N MET A 109 -0.96 -12.17 2.62
CA MET A 109 -1.31 -10.79 2.31
C MET A 109 -0.96 -9.89 3.50
N VAL A 110 -0.29 -8.78 3.22
CA VAL A 110 0.02 -7.72 4.17
C VAL A 110 -0.61 -6.44 3.66
N ILE A 111 -1.34 -5.76 4.52
CA ILE A 111 -2.02 -4.51 4.20
C ILE A 111 -1.48 -3.45 5.13
N THR A 112 -0.95 -2.38 4.56
CA THR A 112 -0.40 -1.24 5.31
C THR A 112 -1.14 0.04 4.95
N GLY A 113 -1.24 0.95 5.90
CA GLY A 113 -1.85 2.24 5.68
C GLY A 113 -1.97 3.08 6.95
N ASP A 114 -2.17 4.36 6.75
CA ASP A 114 -2.36 5.34 7.82
C ASP A 114 -3.78 5.90 7.78
N VAL A 115 -4.60 5.53 8.74
CA VAL A 115 -6.01 5.95 8.82
C VAL A 115 -6.20 7.45 9.09
N THR A 116 -5.13 8.19 9.37
CA THR A 116 -5.14 9.65 9.53
C THR A 116 -4.89 10.39 8.22
N GLN A 117 -4.29 9.71 7.21
CA GLN A 117 -3.89 10.29 5.92
C GLN A 117 -4.78 9.76 4.78
N ILE A 118 -6.06 10.09 4.84
CA ILE A 118 -7.04 9.65 3.84
C ILE A 118 -7.22 10.74 2.80
N ASP A 119 -6.81 10.45 1.55
CA ASP A 119 -6.87 11.35 0.39
C ASP A 119 -8.05 11.01 -0.56
N LEU A 120 -9.01 10.22 -0.08
CA LEU A 120 -10.19 9.90 -0.88
C LEU A 120 -11.06 11.14 -1.11
N PRO A 121 -11.71 11.26 -2.28
CA PRO A 121 -12.66 12.34 -2.53
C PRO A 121 -13.75 12.41 -1.47
N ASP A 122 -14.26 13.62 -1.23
CA ASP A 122 -15.28 13.90 -0.22
C ASP A 122 -16.47 12.93 -0.25
N GLY A 123 -16.85 12.47 0.93
CA GLY A 123 -17.97 11.53 1.12
C GLY A 123 -17.65 10.06 0.88
N ARG A 124 -16.43 9.71 0.44
CA ARG A 124 -16.04 8.31 0.30
C ARG A 124 -15.45 7.76 1.58
N LYS A 125 -15.89 6.57 1.96
CA LYS A 125 -15.38 5.85 3.14
C LYS A 125 -14.08 5.14 2.80
N SER A 126 -13.14 5.15 3.74
CA SER A 126 -11.90 4.36 3.63
C SER A 126 -12.18 2.88 3.81
N GLY A 127 -11.75 2.07 2.84
CA GLY A 127 -11.84 0.62 2.89
C GLY A 127 -10.98 0.02 4.00
N LEU A 128 -9.84 0.65 4.35
CA LEU A 128 -9.03 0.20 5.48
C LEU A 128 -9.78 0.36 6.80
N LYS A 129 -10.41 1.52 7.04
CA LYS A 129 -11.24 1.72 8.25
C LYS A 129 -12.41 0.74 8.36
N ASP A 130 -13.06 0.48 7.22
CA ASP A 130 -14.18 -0.46 7.15
C ASP A 130 -13.74 -1.89 7.47
N VAL A 131 -12.68 -2.35 6.82
CA VAL A 131 -12.19 -3.73 6.94
C VAL A 131 -11.67 -4.07 8.34
N MET A 132 -11.09 -3.09 9.04
CA MET A 132 -10.63 -3.30 10.43
C MET A 132 -11.78 -3.72 11.37
N SER A 133 -12.99 -3.26 11.12
CA SER A 133 -14.17 -3.68 11.89
C SER A 133 -14.76 -5.00 11.37
N VAL A 134 -14.84 -5.16 10.07
CA VAL A 134 -15.46 -6.33 9.43
C VAL A 134 -14.67 -7.62 9.69
N LEU A 135 -13.33 -7.55 9.69
CA LEU A 135 -12.46 -8.72 9.84
C LEU A 135 -11.99 -8.99 11.27
N LYS A 136 -12.48 -8.25 12.25
CA LYS A 136 -11.99 -8.30 13.64
C LYS A 136 -12.05 -9.71 14.29
N HIS A 137 -12.98 -10.54 13.86
CA HIS A 137 -13.25 -11.86 14.45
C HIS A 137 -12.97 -13.01 13.49
N ILE A 138 -12.19 -12.77 12.45
CA ILE A 138 -11.78 -13.84 11.52
C ILE A 138 -10.44 -14.38 11.98
N ASP A 139 -10.40 -15.68 12.25
CA ASP A 139 -9.16 -16.39 12.57
C ASP A 139 -8.16 -16.24 11.39
N ASP A 140 -6.87 -16.34 11.68
CA ASP A 140 -5.76 -16.14 10.74
C ASP A 140 -5.57 -14.70 10.23
N ILE A 141 -6.37 -13.72 10.69
CA ILE A 141 -6.16 -12.30 10.41
C ILE A 141 -5.67 -11.59 11.67
N ALA A 142 -4.46 -11.06 11.60
CA ALA A 142 -3.88 -10.23 12.67
C ALA A 142 -3.96 -8.75 12.30
N GLN A 143 -4.38 -7.91 13.26
CA GLN A 143 -4.33 -6.46 13.14
C GLN A 143 -3.26 -5.93 14.10
N VAL A 144 -2.32 -5.17 13.56
CA VAL A 144 -1.21 -4.57 14.32
C VAL A 144 -1.31 -3.06 14.19
N HIS A 145 -1.38 -2.37 15.33
CA HIS A 145 -1.42 -0.91 15.38
C HIS A 145 -0.06 -0.38 15.80
N PHE A 146 0.45 0.56 15.00
CA PHE A 146 1.64 1.34 15.32
C PHE A 146 1.23 2.68 15.93
N ASN A 147 2.08 3.22 16.78
CA ASN A 147 1.93 4.53 17.40
C ASN A 147 3.19 5.39 17.14
N GLU A 148 3.19 6.63 17.59
CA GLU A 148 4.28 7.57 17.37
C GLU A 148 5.67 7.06 17.80
N LYS A 149 5.74 6.17 18.80
CA LYS A 149 7.01 5.61 19.28
C LYS A 149 7.60 4.55 18.33
N ASP A 150 6.76 3.97 17.49
CA ASP A 150 7.15 2.97 16.50
C ASP A 150 7.68 3.61 15.21
N VAL A 151 7.46 4.93 15.05
CA VAL A 151 7.83 5.66 13.83
C VAL A 151 9.26 6.17 13.93
N VAL A 152 10.14 5.66 13.05
CA VAL A 152 11.51 6.18 12.90
C VAL A 152 11.50 7.31 11.88
N ARG A 153 11.65 8.53 12.36
CA ARG A 153 11.75 9.74 11.52
C ARG A 153 12.95 10.60 11.92
N HIS A 154 13.49 11.34 10.95
CA HIS A 154 14.52 12.32 11.24
C HIS A 154 14.03 13.33 12.29
N ARG A 155 14.87 13.67 13.28
CA ARG A 155 14.50 14.55 14.43
C ARG A 155 13.87 15.87 14.00
N LEU A 156 14.39 16.48 12.93
CA LEU A 156 13.84 17.74 12.40
C LEU A 156 12.41 17.55 11.89
N VAL A 157 12.11 16.43 11.21
CA VAL A 157 10.77 16.12 10.71
C VAL A 157 9.78 15.95 11.86
N GLN A 158 10.18 15.29 12.95
CA GLN A 158 9.35 15.17 14.16
C GLN A 158 9.01 16.56 14.75
N ASN A 159 9.99 17.46 14.81
CA ASN A 159 9.80 18.82 15.32
C ASN A 159 8.87 19.65 14.40
N ILE A 160 9.00 19.48 13.08
CA ILE A 160 8.11 20.14 12.10
C ILE A 160 6.66 19.66 12.31
N ILE A 161 6.42 18.35 12.41
CA ILE A 161 5.08 17.80 12.63
C ILE A 161 4.47 18.37 13.90
N LYS A 162 5.20 18.33 15.03
CA LYS A 162 4.71 18.90 16.29
C LYS A 162 4.34 20.38 16.19
N ALA A 163 5.13 21.17 15.47
CA ALA A 163 4.83 22.60 15.28
C ALA A 163 3.52 22.82 14.50
N TYR A 164 3.21 21.97 13.51
CA TYR A 164 1.93 22.03 12.79
C TYR A 164 0.78 21.60 13.65
N GLU A 165 0.88 20.51 14.40
CA GLU A 165 -0.15 20.01 15.32
C GLU A 165 -0.50 21.05 16.42
N GLU A 166 0.51 21.71 16.99
CA GLU A 166 0.32 22.79 17.97
C GLU A 166 -0.44 24.01 17.39
N ARG A 167 -0.23 24.29 16.11
CA ARG A 167 -0.95 25.38 15.40
C ARG A 167 -2.39 25.01 15.15
N GLU A 168 -2.68 23.80 14.71
CA GLU A 168 -4.03 23.32 14.43
C GLU A 168 -4.85 23.20 15.73
N GLY A 169 -4.25 22.70 16.80
CA GLY A 169 -4.90 22.63 18.12
C GLY A 169 -5.24 24.01 18.76
N LYS A 170 -4.53 25.08 18.33
CA LYS A 170 -4.85 26.47 18.78
C LYS A 170 -5.93 27.15 17.93
N GLY A 171 -6.25 26.62 16.75
CA GLY A 171 -7.31 27.17 15.87
C GLY A 171 -8.71 26.63 16.17
N GLN A 172 -8.86 25.68 17.10
CA GLN A 172 -10.14 25.06 17.48
C GLN A 172 -10.68 25.53 18.87
N LYS A 173 -10.16 26.63 19.40
CA LYS A 173 -10.68 27.24 20.63
C LYS A 173 -11.38 28.56 20.36
#